data_6acda366393fe2834dadce8d0f542299
#
_entry.id   6acda366393fe2834dadce8d0f542299
#
_cell.length_a   1.000
_cell.length_b   1.000
_cell.length_c   1.000
_cell.angle_alpha   90.00
_cell.angle_beta   90.00
_cell.angle_gamma   90.00
#
_symmetry.space_group_name_H-M   'P 1'
#
loop_
_entity.id
_entity.type
_entity.pdbx_description
1 polymer ?
#
loop_
_entity_poly.entity_id
_entity_poly.type
_entity_poly.pdbx_seq_one_letter_code
_entity_poly.pdbx_strand_id
1 'polypeptide(L)'
;MNCPFCNINKEKTRLIREGKNVFVVFSNPRLMEGHLLVIPKRHVERLSELNEEEKEELFGTVIEFQEKILSKVAKGCDIRQNYRPFQDQDNLKVDHLHIHLQPRKFKDELFLKTQIFEKGIFKELKEEEIERILSLL
;
A
#
# COMPACT_ATOMS: atom_id res chain seq x y z
N MET A 1 -4.30 23.00 -0.86
CA MET A 1 -4.75 21.61 -0.76
C MET A 1 -3.94 20.87 0.28
N ASN A 2 -4.60 20.30 1.27
CA ASN A 2 -3.91 19.65 2.39
C ASN A 2 -3.63 18.19 2.09
N CYS A 3 -2.42 17.90 1.63
CA CYS A 3 -1.96 16.54 1.46
C CYS A 3 -1.04 16.18 2.63
N PRO A 4 -1.43 15.24 3.51
CA PRO A 4 -0.60 14.91 4.67
C PRO A 4 0.74 14.28 4.28
N PHE A 5 0.84 13.70 3.08
CA PHE A 5 2.09 13.09 2.62
C PHE A 5 3.02 14.07 1.89
N CYS A 6 2.48 15.20 1.42
CA CYS A 6 3.33 16.29 0.93
C CYS A 6 3.97 17.07 2.09
N ASN A 7 3.31 17.07 3.24
CA ASN A 7 3.74 17.80 4.43
C ASN A 7 3.86 16.84 5.61
N ILE A 8 4.77 15.88 5.50
CA ILE A 8 4.96 14.88 6.56
C ILE A 8 5.48 15.54 7.82
N ASN A 9 4.71 15.41 8.91
CA ASN A 9 5.18 15.76 10.24
C ASN A 9 6.02 14.58 10.74
N LYS A 10 7.33 14.76 10.71
CA LYS A 10 8.30 13.68 11.00
C LYS A 10 8.13 13.10 12.40
N GLU A 11 7.69 13.91 13.35
CA GLU A 11 7.47 13.44 14.73
C GLU A 11 6.18 12.61 14.83
N LYS A 12 5.09 13.10 14.24
CA LYS A 12 3.78 12.43 14.30
C LYS A 12 3.72 11.16 13.46
N THR A 13 4.34 11.18 12.30
CA THR A 13 4.30 10.05 11.39
C THR A 13 5.34 9.00 11.68
N ARG A 14 6.26 9.28 12.60
CA ARG A 14 7.34 8.37 12.95
C ARG A 14 8.12 7.91 11.73
N LEU A 15 8.80 8.85 11.10
CA LEU A 15 9.63 8.61 9.93
C LEU A 15 10.70 7.56 10.25
N ILE A 16 10.76 6.51 9.43
CA ILE A 16 11.75 5.44 9.56
C ILE A 16 12.95 5.72 8.68
N ARG A 17 12.70 6.16 7.43
CA ARG A 17 13.76 6.47 6.47
C ARG A 17 13.31 7.58 5.55
N GLU A 18 14.22 8.49 5.26
CA GLU A 18 14.06 9.45 4.19
C GLU A 18 15.10 9.16 3.12
N GLY A 19 14.66 8.65 1.96
CA GLY A 19 15.51 8.46 0.80
C GLY A 19 15.56 9.72 -0.06
N LYS A 20 16.13 9.61 -1.25
CA LYS A 20 16.18 10.71 -2.21
C LYS A 20 14.78 11.08 -2.70
N ASN A 21 14.00 10.09 -3.10
CA ASN A 21 12.69 10.27 -3.71
C ASN A 21 11.53 9.67 -2.91
N VAL A 22 11.80 8.91 -1.85
CA VAL A 22 10.74 8.24 -1.09
C VAL A 22 10.98 8.34 0.40
N PHE A 23 9.86 8.25 1.15
CA PHE A 23 9.85 8.11 2.61
C PHE A 23 9.36 6.72 2.99
N VAL A 24 9.83 6.22 4.14
CA VAL A 24 9.22 5.08 4.81
C VAL A 24 8.75 5.55 6.18
N VAL A 25 7.46 5.38 6.45
CA VAL A 25 6.84 5.82 7.71
C VAL A 25 5.98 4.71 8.29
N PHE A 26 5.71 4.77 9.59
CA PHE A 26 4.66 3.96 10.19
C PHE A 26 3.30 4.48 9.76
N SER A 27 2.38 3.57 9.43
CA SER A 27 0.99 3.94 9.20
C SER A 27 0.33 4.33 10.52
N ASN A 28 -0.37 5.46 10.54
CA ASN A 28 -1.12 5.92 11.70
C ASN A 28 -2.39 6.65 11.22
N PRO A 29 -3.58 6.09 11.42
CA PRO A 29 -3.86 4.82 12.11
C PRO A 29 -3.33 3.60 11.34
N ARG A 30 -3.18 2.50 12.05
CA ARG A 30 -2.61 1.27 11.52
C ARG A 30 -3.63 0.12 11.52
N LEU A 31 -3.49 -0.80 10.57
CA LEU A 31 -4.30 -2.02 10.58
C LEU A 31 -3.70 -3.13 11.47
N MET A 32 -2.37 -3.16 11.59
CA MET A 32 -1.68 -4.14 12.42
C MET A 32 -0.35 -3.56 12.87
N GLU A 33 0.24 -4.17 13.89
CA GLU A 33 1.57 -3.79 14.36
C GLU A 33 2.59 -3.95 13.25
N GLY A 34 3.41 -2.93 13.05
CA GLY A 34 4.42 -2.92 12.00
C GLY A 34 3.93 -2.52 10.63
N HIS A 35 2.70 -2.03 10.52
CA HIS A 35 2.14 -1.54 9.26
C HIS A 35 2.92 -0.30 8.79
N LEU A 36 3.60 -0.42 7.66
CA LEU A 36 4.44 0.63 7.09
C LEU A 36 3.85 1.18 5.81
N LEU A 37 4.23 2.41 5.48
CA LEU A 37 3.93 3.03 4.20
C LEU A 37 5.23 3.43 3.52
N VAL A 38 5.33 3.16 2.23
CA VAL A 38 6.42 3.65 1.37
C VAL A 38 5.81 4.67 0.42
N ILE A 39 6.29 5.91 0.48
CA ILE A 39 5.61 7.07 -0.10
C ILE A 39 6.58 7.87 -0.97
N PRO A 40 6.25 8.12 -2.27
CA PRO A 40 7.04 9.05 -3.06
C PRO A 40 6.95 10.46 -2.49
N LYS A 41 8.06 11.20 -2.53
CA LYS A 41 8.06 12.59 -2.05
C LYS A 41 7.21 13.49 -2.95
N ARG A 42 7.32 13.31 -4.27
CA ARG A 42 6.54 14.10 -5.24
C ARG A 42 5.07 13.67 -5.18
N HIS A 43 4.18 14.62 -5.28
CA HIS A 43 2.74 14.33 -5.25
C HIS A 43 2.31 13.68 -6.57
N VAL A 44 2.12 12.39 -6.54
CA VAL A 44 1.52 11.61 -7.60
C VAL A 44 0.44 10.73 -6.99
N GLU A 45 -0.54 10.35 -7.80
CA GLU A 45 -1.66 9.52 -7.32
C GLU A 45 -1.63 8.11 -7.90
N ARG A 46 -1.05 7.94 -9.09
CA ARG A 46 -0.99 6.66 -9.79
C ARG A 46 0.45 6.24 -10.06
N LEU A 47 0.66 4.94 -10.09
CA LEU A 47 1.98 4.37 -10.39
C LEU A 47 2.53 4.85 -11.75
N SER A 48 1.64 5.03 -12.73
CA SER A 48 2.04 5.48 -14.08
C SER A 48 2.61 6.89 -14.12
N GLU A 49 2.41 7.68 -13.06
CA GLU A 49 2.93 9.04 -12.98
C GLU A 49 4.37 9.11 -12.47
N LEU A 50 4.91 8.00 -11.97
CA LEU A 50 6.29 7.93 -11.50
C LEU A 50 7.26 8.00 -12.66
N ASN A 51 8.39 8.71 -12.47
CA ASN A 51 9.51 8.62 -13.41
C ASN A 51 10.35 7.37 -13.08
N GLU A 52 11.32 7.05 -13.93
CA GLU A 52 12.11 5.82 -13.77
C GLU A 52 12.90 5.77 -12.47
N GLU A 53 13.49 6.89 -12.06
CA GLU A 53 14.25 6.96 -10.81
C GLU A 53 13.36 6.74 -9.59
N GLU A 54 12.19 7.37 -9.57
CA GLU A 54 11.20 7.20 -8.50
C GLU A 54 10.69 5.77 -8.43
N LYS A 55 10.40 5.20 -9.59
CA LYS A 55 9.90 3.82 -9.70
C LYS A 55 10.93 2.83 -9.13
N GLU A 56 12.18 2.99 -9.52
CA GLU A 56 13.27 2.13 -9.08
C GLU A 56 13.47 2.21 -7.57
N GLU A 57 13.50 3.42 -7.03
CA GLU A 57 13.68 3.63 -5.59
C GLU A 57 12.47 3.14 -4.79
N LEU A 58 11.25 3.41 -5.28
CA LEU A 58 10.02 3.01 -4.60
C LEU A 58 9.95 1.49 -4.47
N PHE A 59 10.09 0.77 -5.57
CA PHE A 59 9.98 -0.69 -5.53
C PHE A 59 11.19 -1.35 -4.88
N GLY A 60 12.37 -0.79 -5.04
CA GLY A 60 13.55 -1.25 -4.31
C GLY A 60 13.38 -1.15 -2.80
N THR A 61 12.80 -0.04 -2.34
CA THR A 61 12.51 0.18 -0.92
C THR A 61 11.43 -0.77 -0.40
N VAL A 62 10.38 -0.99 -1.19
CA VAL A 62 9.31 -1.94 -0.86
C VAL A 62 9.90 -3.35 -0.67
N ILE A 63 10.74 -3.78 -1.61
CA ILE A 63 11.37 -5.11 -1.54
C ILE A 63 12.26 -5.22 -0.29
N GLU A 64 13.09 -4.22 -0.06
CA GLU A 64 13.97 -4.19 1.10
C GLU A 64 13.20 -4.31 2.42
N PHE A 65 12.16 -3.51 2.59
CA PHE A 65 11.40 -3.48 3.84
C PHE A 65 10.50 -4.70 3.99
N GLN A 66 10.01 -5.29 2.90
CA GLN A 66 9.31 -6.57 2.99
C GLN A 66 10.24 -7.65 3.55
N GLU A 67 11.48 -7.72 3.05
CA GLU A 67 12.45 -8.69 3.56
C GLU A 67 12.78 -8.45 5.05
N LYS A 68 12.88 -7.20 5.47
CA LYS A 68 13.10 -6.87 6.88
C LYS A 68 11.93 -7.32 7.75
N ILE A 69 10.71 -7.10 7.30
CA ILE A 69 9.50 -7.54 8.01
C ILE A 69 9.49 -9.08 8.12
N LEU A 70 9.73 -9.77 7.01
CA LEU A 70 9.70 -11.23 6.98
C LEU A 70 10.78 -11.86 7.88
N SER A 71 11.93 -11.22 8.02
CA SER A 71 13.00 -11.77 8.83
C SER A 71 12.86 -11.46 10.32
N LYS A 72 12.14 -10.42 10.71
CA LYS A 72 12.17 -9.93 12.10
C LYS A 72 10.82 -9.67 12.74
N VAL A 73 9.76 -9.51 11.96
CA VAL A 73 8.47 -9.04 12.49
C VAL A 73 7.38 -10.09 12.38
N ALA A 74 7.18 -10.66 11.18
CA ALA A 74 6.08 -11.59 10.93
C ALA A 74 6.45 -12.52 9.79
N LYS A 75 5.81 -13.70 9.74
CA LYS A 75 6.08 -14.70 8.71
C LYS A 75 5.46 -14.36 7.36
N GLY A 76 4.49 -13.45 7.33
CA GLY A 76 3.86 -12.99 6.10
C GLY A 76 3.92 -11.47 5.99
N CYS A 77 3.83 -10.96 4.77
CA CYS A 77 3.77 -9.53 4.54
C CYS A 77 3.06 -9.27 3.21
N ASP A 78 1.89 -8.63 3.30
CA ASP A 78 1.15 -8.21 2.13
C ASP A 78 1.65 -6.84 1.67
N ILE A 79 1.70 -6.68 0.35
CA ILE A 79 2.00 -5.40 -0.29
C ILE A 79 0.71 -4.94 -0.94
N ARG A 80 0.30 -3.70 -0.67
CA ARG A 80 -0.97 -3.19 -1.15
C ARG A 80 -0.85 -1.75 -1.61
N GLN A 81 -1.36 -1.45 -2.79
CA GLN A 81 -1.49 -0.10 -3.31
C GLN A 81 -2.92 0.06 -3.81
N ASN A 82 -3.59 1.10 -3.35
CA ASN A 82 -4.98 1.36 -3.73
C ASN A 82 -5.07 2.62 -4.57
N TYR A 83 -5.86 2.56 -5.63
CA TYR A 83 -6.23 3.74 -6.39
C TYR A 83 -7.75 3.76 -6.54
N ARG A 84 -8.40 4.63 -5.76
CA ARG A 84 -9.86 4.70 -5.67
C ARG A 84 -10.34 6.15 -5.76
N PRO A 85 -10.25 6.77 -6.95
CA PRO A 85 -10.59 8.19 -7.11
C PRO A 85 -12.06 8.50 -6.84
N PHE A 86 -12.92 7.47 -6.83
CA PHE A 86 -14.35 7.60 -6.52
C PHE A 86 -14.63 7.75 -5.01
N GLN A 87 -13.63 7.61 -4.15
CA GLN A 87 -13.79 7.84 -2.71
C GLN A 87 -13.21 9.21 -2.33
N ASP A 88 -13.92 9.93 -1.48
CA ASP A 88 -13.42 11.20 -0.96
C ASP A 88 -12.26 10.97 -0.01
N GLN A 89 -11.31 11.90 -0.04
CA GLN A 89 -10.19 11.88 0.88
C GLN A 89 -10.68 12.15 2.30
N ASP A 90 -10.18 11.38 3.27
CA ASP A 90 -10.49 11.55 4.69
C ASP A 90 -9.28 11.17 5.54
N ASN A 91 -9.49 10.88 6.82
CA ASN A 91 -8.39 10.52 7.72
C ASN A 91 -7.83 9.10 7.49
N LEU A 92 -8.49 8.28 6.67
CA LEU A 92 -8.04 6.93 6.33
C LEU A 92 -7.62 6.79 4.88
N LYS A 93 -8.04 7.72 4.02
CA LYS A 93 -7.77 7.67 2.59
C LYS A 93 -7.05 8.94 2.16
N VAL A 94 -5.88 8.80 1.55
CA VAL A 94 -5.06 9.93 1.10
C VAL A 94 -4.82 9.83 -0.40
N ASP A 95 -5.11 10.91 -1.12
CA ASP A 95 -4.90 11.01 -2.57
C ASP A 95 -3.45 11.41 -2.88
N HIS A 96 -2.55 10.55 -2.49
CA HIS A 96 -1.12 10.64 -2.75
C HIS A 96 -0.62 9.20 -2.73
N LEU A 97 0.08 8.78 -3.76
CA LEU A 97 0.54 7.41 -3.90
C LEU A 97 1.28 6.94 -2.66
N HIS A 98 0.91 5.80 -2.15
CA HIS A 98 1.61 5.14 -1.06
C HIS A 98 1.40 3.64 -1.16
N ILE A 99 2.43 2.89 -0.81
CA ILE A 99 2.39 1.44 -0.82
C ILE A 99 2.41 0.96 0.63
N HIS A 100 1.40 0.16 0.97
CA HIS A 100 1.27 -0.46 2.28
C HIS A 100 2.14 -1.71 2.36
N LEU A 101 2.87 -1.84 3.47
CA LEU A 101 3.53 -3.08 3.86
C LEU A 101 2.83 -3.55 5.13
N GLN A 102 2.14 -4.67 5.02
CA GLN A 102 1.27 -5.17 6.08
C GLN A 102 1.80 -6.50 6.62
N PRO A 103 2.48 -6.50 7.79
CA PRO A 103 2.91 -7.76 8.40
C PRO A 103 1.70 -8.64 8.71
N ARG A 104 1.77 -9.91 8.30
CA ARG A 104 0.64 -10.83 8.43
C ARG A 104 1.00 -12.02 9.29
N LYS A 105 0.04 -12.40 10.14
CA LYS A 105 0.13 -13.59 10.99
C LYS A 105 -1.08 -14.48 10.74
N PHE A 106 -0.92 -15.77 10.99
CA PHE A 106 -1.99 -16.74 10.80
C PHE A 106 -3.20 -16.36 11.64
N LYS A 107 -4.37 -16.24 11.00
CA LYS A 107 -5.64 -15.86 11.64
C LYS A 107 -5.56 -14.53 12.41
N ASP A 108 -4.87 -13.55 11.83
CA ASP A 108 -4.80 -12.21 12.43
C ASP A 108 -6.15 -11.47 12.34
N GLU A 109 -6.23 -10.31 13.00
CA GLU A 109 -7.46 -9.54 13.07
C GLU A 109 -7.99 -9.15 11.69
N LEU A 110 -7.11 -8.75 10.79
CA LEU A 110 -7.50 -8.38 9.43
C LEU A 110 -8.17 -9.56 8.70
N PHE A 111 -7.60 -10.76 8.85
CA PHE A 111 -8.18 -11.97 8.26
C PHE A 111 -9.55 -12.25 8.89
N LEU A 112 -9.62 -12.29 10.22
CA LEU A 112 -10.84 -12.69 10.92
C LEU A 112 -12.00 -11.71 10.74
N LYS A 113 -11.71 -10.41 10.61
CA LYS A 113 -12.77 -9.40 10.51
C LYS A 113 -13.15 -9.04 9.09
N THR A 114 -12.27 -9.30 8.11
CA THR A 114 -12.53 -8.93 6.72
C THR A 114 -12.24 -10.03 5.72
N GLN A 115 -11.01 -10.53 5.67
CA GLN A 115 -10.56 -11.39 4.58
C GLN A 115 -11.17 -12.79 4.59
N ILE A 116 -11.57 -13.29 5.75
CA ILE A 116 -12.25 -14.58 5.85
C ILE A 116 -13.52 -14.62 4.99
N PHE A 117 -14.16 -13.47 4.78
CA PHE A 117 -15.39 -13.37 4.02
C PHE A 117 -15.18 -13.37 2.52
N GLU A 118 -13.94 -13.20 2.05
CA GLU A 118 -13.62 -13.22 0.62
C GLU A 118 -13.99 -14.54 -0.03
N LYS A 119 -13.95 -15.65 0.71
CA LYS A 119 -14.31 -16.96 0.20
C LYS A 119 -15.70 -16.99 -0.42
N GLY A 120 -16.63 -16.21 0.12
CA GLY A 120 -18.00 -16.12 -0.40
C GLY A 120 -18.14 -15.29 -1.66
N ILE A 121 -17.07 -14.57 -2.06
CA ILE A 121 -17.09 -13.68 -3.23
C ILE A 121 -16.50 -14.39 -4.46
N PHE A 122 -15.61 -15.35 -4.25
CA PHE A 122 -15.01 -16.09 -5.37
C PHE A 122 -16.08 -16.80 -6.19
N LYS A 123 -15.96 -16.70 -7.49
CA LYS A 123 -16.87 -17.33 -8.46
C LYS A 123 -16.07 -17.98 -9.57
N GLU A 124 -16.68 -18.96 -10.23
CA GLU A 124 -16.05 -19.58 -11.39
C GLU A 124 -15.91 -18.55 -12.51
N LEU A 125 -14.72 -18.51 -13.12
CA LEU A 125 -14.43 -17.63 -14.24
C LEU A 125 -15.18 -18.14 -15.49
N LYS A 126 -15.96 -17.25 -16.11
CA LYS A 126 -16.76 -17.57 -17.29
C LYS A 126 -16.09 -17.09 -18.58
N GLU A 127 -16.31 -17.82 -19.66
CA GLU A 127 -15.74 -17.51 -20.96
C GLU A 127 -16.18 -16.15 -21.49
N GLU A 128 -17.44 -15.78 -21.25
CA GLU A 128 -17.99 -14.48 -21.69
C GLU A 128 -17.27 -13.28 -21.04
N GLU A 129 -16.92 -13.40 -19.76
CA GLU A 129 -16.20 -12.32 -19.09
C GLU A 129 -14.75 -12.22 -19.56
N ILE A 130 -14.11 -13.36 -19.87
CA ILE A 130 -12.78 -13.36 -20.48
C ILE A 130 -12.79 -12.62 -21.80
N GLU A 131 -13.73 -12.97 -22.69
CA GLU A 131 -13.87 -12.36 -24.01
C GLU A 131 -14.13 -10.85 -23.89
N ARG A 132 -15.03 -10.47 -22.99
CA ARG A 132 -15.37 -9.06 -22.80
C ARG A 132 -14.16 -8.26 -22.33
N ILE A 133 -13.43 -8.76 -21.35
CA ILE A 133 -12.27 -8.04 -20.81
C ILE A 133 -11.13 -7.99 -21.82
N LEU A 134 -10.86 -9.12 -22.51
CA LEU A 134 -9.80 -9.14 -23.54
C LEU A 134 -10.06 -8.11 -24.65
N SER A 135 -11.33 -7.89 -25.01
CA SER A 135 -11.68 -6.90 -26.05
C SER A 135 -11.39 -5.46 -25.61
N LEU A 136 -11.25 -5.23 -24.28
CA LEU A 136 -10.96 -3.90 -23.73
C LEU A 136 -9.47 -3.67 -23.49
N LEU A 137 -8.67 -4.73 -23.33
CA LEU A 137 -7.24 -4.64 -23.08
C LEU A 137 -6.42 -4.63 -24.36
#